data_8c653c6be3b3b8efde91f8e8106e986b
#
_entry.id   8c653c6be3b3b8efde91f8e8106e986b
#
_cell.length_a   1.000
_cell.length_b   1.000
_cell.length_c   1.000
_cell.angle_alpha   90.00
_cell.angle_beta   90.00
_cell.angle_gamma   90.00
#
_symmetry.space_group_name_H-M   'P 1'
#
loop_
_entity.id
_entity.type
_entity.pdbx_description
1 polymer ?
#
loop_
_entity_poly.entity_id
_entity_poly.type
_entity_poly.pdbx_seq_one_letter_code
_entity_poly.pdbx_strand_id
1 'polypeptide(L)'
;MKAAPSAMKSLMGFHQTVMNETDSSLDSLTKELIAVGIAVTTQCPYCIEVHVKGAREAGADEAQVAAAAMISSLVNAGGSMAHGWMAMKIMDEA
;
A
#
# COMPACT_ATOMS: atom_id res chain seq x y z
N MET A 1 -15.55 -14.10 4.93
CA MET A 1 -15.07 -15.41 5.42
C MET A 1 -16.05 -15.95 6.44
N LYS A 2 -16.74 -17.00 6.08
CA LYS A 2 -17.81 -17.54 6.90
C LYS A 2 -17.34 -18.30 8.14
N ALA A 3 -16.10 -18.84 8.09
CA ALA A 3 -15.56 -19.64 9.18
C ALA A 3 -14.96 -18.81 10.33
N ALA A 4 -14.81 -17.49 10.15
CA ALA A 4 -14.25 -16.60 11.16
C ALA A 4 -15.03 -15.26 11.16
N PRO A 5 -16.33 -15.28 11.46
CA PRO A 5 -17.16 -14.08 11.30
C PRO A 5 -16.76 -12.93 12.22
N SER A 6 -16.35 -13.20 13.45
CA SER A 6 -15.94 -12.15 14.38
C SER A 6 -14.64 -11.48 13.96
N ALA A 7 -13.65 -12.27 13.53
CA ALA A 7 -12.37 -11.75 13.06
C ALA A 7 -12.58 -10.93 11.78
N MET A 8 -13.40 -11.41 10.87
CA MET A 8 -13.68 -10.69 9.62
C MET A 8 -14.41 -9.38 9.90
N LYS A 9 -15.38 -9.38 10.82
CA LYS A 9 -16.07 -8.16 11.22
C LYS A 9 -15.10 -7.14 11.80
N SER A 10 -14.17 -7.58 12.65
CA SER A 10 -13.16 -6.71 13.25
C SER A 10 -12.22 -6.13 12.19
N LEU A 11 -11.77 -6.96 11.23
CA LEU A 11 -10.92 -6.51 10.13
C LEU A 11 -11.63 -5.47 9.27
N MET A 12 -12.87 -5.73 8.89
CA MET A 12 -13.64 -4.79 8.08
C MET A 12 -13.94 -3.50 8.84
N GLY A 13 -14.16 -3.57 10.14
CA GLY A 13 -14.33 -2.39 10.99
C GLY A 13 -13.04 -1.55 11.03
N PHE A 14 -11.90 -2.19 11.17
CA PHE A 14 -10.61 -1.52 11.13
C PHE A 14 -10.38 -0.85 9.77
N HIS A 15 -10.65 -1.55 8.68
CA HIS A 15 -10.55 -1.01 7.33
C HIS A 15 -11.40 0.26 7.17
N GLN A 16 -12.66 0.21 7.60
CA GLN A 16 -13.57 1.36 7.49
C GLN A 16 -13.08 2.55 8.32
N THR A 17 -12.60 2.29 9.53
CA THR A 17 -12.09 3.36 10.40
C THR A 17 -10.88 4.05 9.76
N VAL A 18 -9.95 3.27 9.22
CA VAL A 18 -8.73 3.82 8.60
C VAL A 18 -9.05 4.59 7.33
N MET A 19 -9.98 4.08 6.51
CA MET A 19 -10.29 4.68 5.21
C MET A 19 -11.36 5.78 5.28
N ASN A 20 -12.00 5.97 6.43
CA ASN A 20 -13.02 7.01 6.62
C ASN A 20 -12.37 8.40 6.65
N GLU A 21 -12.94 9.35 5.90
CA GLU A 21 -12.44 10.72 5.83
C GLU A 21 -12.61 11.51 7.13
N THR A 22 -13.63 11.19 7.93
CA THR A 22 -14.03 12.03 9.07
C THR A 22 -13.00 12.07 10.19
N ASP A 23 -12.20 11.03 10.35
CA ASP A 23 -11.23 10.93 11.45
C ASP A 23 -9.77 11.06 11.00
N SER A 24 -9.53 11.68 9.84
CA SER A 24 -8.18 11.72 9.30
C SER A 24 -7.88 13.08 8.66
N SER A 25 -6.61 13.46 8.72
CA SER A 25 -6.08 14.61 8.00
C SER A 25 -5.86 14.33 6.51
N LEU A 26 -6.03 13.06 6.08
CA LEU A 26 -5.87 12.66 4.68
C LEU A 26 -7.24 12.39 4.08
N ASP A 27 -7.47 12.89 2.87
CA ASP A 27 -8.71 12.64 2.15
C ASP A 27 -8.74 11.22 1.55
N SER A 28 -9.90 10.81 1.05
CA SER A 28 -10.09 9.46 0.50
C SER A 28 -9.17 9.20 -0.69
N LEU A 29 -8.98 10.16 -1.56
CA LEU A 29 -8.10 10.02 -2.73
C LEU A 29 -6.67 9.73 -2.29
N THR A 30 -6.15 10.52 -1.37
CA THR A 30 -4.79 10.34 -0.85
C THR A 30 -4.63 8.99 -0.17
N LYS A 31 -5.59 8.61 0.67
CA LYS A 31 -5.56 7.30 1.35
C LYS A 31 -5.54 6.14 0.35
N GLU A 32 -6.38 6.21 -0.67
CA GLU A 32 -6.43 5.14 -1.67
C GLU A 32 -5.15 5.06 -2.50
N LEU A 33 -4.54 6.19 -2.85
CA LEU A 33 -3.27 6.19 -3.56
C LEU A 33 -2.12 5.63 -2.71
N ILE A 34 -2.09 5.95 -1.41
CA ILE A 34 -1.15 5.34 -0.48
C ILE A 34 -1.36 3.83 -0.45
N ALA A 35 -2.61 3.38 -0.34
CA ALA A 35 -2.95 1.97 -0.31
C ALA A 35 -2.54 1.25 -1.60
N VAL A 36 -2.71 1.89 -2.76
CA VAL A 36 -2.23 1.35 -4.04
C VAL A 36 -0.72 1.12 -4.00
N GLY A 37 0.05 2.10 -3.55
CA GLY A 37 1.50 1.99 -3.44
C GLY A 37 1.91 0.82 -2.53
N ILE A 38 1.26 0.68 -1.39
CA ILE A 38 1.52 -0.43 -0.47
C ILE A 38 1.11 -1.77 -1.09
N ALA A 39 -0.04 -1.82 -1.75
CA ALA A 39 -0.57 -3.03 -2.35
C ALA A 39 0.36 -3.60 -3.43
N VAL A 40 0.93 -2.75 -4.29
CA VAL A 40 1.87 -3.21 -5.32
C VAL A 40 3.20 -3.64 -4.69
N THR A 41 3.63 -2.99 -3.60
CA THR A 41 4.83 -3.40 -2.85
C THR A 41 4.65 -4.78 -2.24
N THR A 42 3.51 -5.04 -1.60
CA THR A 42 3.24 -6.33 -0.95
C THR A 42 2.80 -7.40 -1.94
N GLN A 43 2.61 -7.04 -3.21
CA GLN A 43 2.21 -7.96 -4.28
C GLN A 43 0.90 -8.69 -3.94
N CYS A 44 -0.07 -7.94 -3.46
CA CYS A 44 -1.39 -8.46 -3.09
C CYS A 44 -2.40 -8.16 -4.21
N PRO A 45 -2.73 -9.11 -5.09
CA PRO A 45 -3.65 -8.84 -6.20
C PRO A 45 -5.02 -8.35 -5.74
N TYR A 46 -5.53 -8.92 -4.66
CA TYR A 46 -6.80 -8.50 -4.07
C TYR A 46 -6.75 -7.03 -3.62
N CYS A 47 -5.70 -6.65 -2.91
CA CYS A 47 -5.52 -5.29 -2.41
C CYS A 47 -5.35 -4.29 -3.57
N ILE A 48 -4.62 -4.68 -4.61
CA ILE A 48 -4.47 -3.85 -5.81
C ILE A 48 -5.84 -3.57 -6.43
N GLU A 49 -6.64 -4.61 -6.63
CA GLU A 49 -7.97 -4.45 -7.21
C GLU A 49 -8.86 -3.53 -6.37
N VAL A 50 -8.94 -3.78 -5.07
CA VAL A 50 -9.79 -3.01 -4.16
C VAL A 50 -9.37 -1.54 -4.15
N HIS A 51 -8.08 -1.26 -4.01
CA HIS A 51 -7.62 0.11 -3.81
C HIS A 51 -7.47 0.90 -5.11
N VAL A 52 -7.21 0.24 -6.24
CA VAL A 52 -7.27 0.93 -7.54
C VAL A 52 -8.70 1.33 -7.87
N LYS A 53 -9.66 0.45 -7.60
CA LYS A 53 -11.09 0.80 -7.76
C LYS A 53 -11.49 1.93 -6.81
N GLY A 54 -11.06 1.85 -5.56
CA GLY A 54 -11.32 2.90 -4.57
C GLY A 54 -10.71 4.24 -4.96
N ALA A 55 -9.48 4.24 -5.47
CA ALA A 55 -8.83 5.44 -5.96
C ALA A 55 -9.61 6.06 -7.13
N ARG A 56 -10.03 5.24 -8.08
CA ARG A 56 -10.85 5.71 -9.21
C ARG A 56 -12.16 6.32 -8.76
N GLU A 57 -12.85 5.68 -7.82
CA GLU A 57 -14.09 6.20 -7.25
C GLU A 57 -13.88 7.51 -6.49
N ALA A 58 -12.71 7.68 -5.88
CA ALA A 58 -12.34 8.91 -5.19
C ALA A 58 -11.85 10.01 -6.15
N GLY A 59 -11.81 9.75 -7.43
CA GLY A 59 -11.48 10.73 -8.46
C GLY A 59 -10.06 10.65 -9.02
N ALA A 60 -9.31 9.58 -8.73
CA ALA A 60 -7.97 9.42 -9.27
C ALA A 60 -8.01 9.20 -10.78
N ASP A 61 -7.09 9.84 -11.48
CA ASP A 61 -6.83 9.56 -12.87
C ASP A 61 -5.72 8.52 -13.03
N GLU A 62 -5.49 8.07 -14.26
CA GLU A 62 -4.48 7.05 -14.54
C GLU A 62 -3.07 7.51 -14.14
N ALA A 63 -2.76 8.79 -14.35
CA ALA A 63 -1.44 9.34 -14.00
C ALA A 63 -1.18 9.29 -12.50
N GLN A 64 -2.19 9.55 -11.68
CA GLN A 64 -2.06 9.48 -10.22
C GLN A 64 -1.84 8.05 -9.76
N VAL A 65 -2.53 7.09 -10.31
CA VAL A 65 -2.34 5.67 -9.98
C VAL A 65 -0.95 5.21 -10.41
N ALA A 66 -0.51 5.59 -11.61
CA ALA A 66 0.83 5.29 -12.09
C ALA A 66 1.91 5.90 -11.20
N ALA A 67 1.70 7.14 -10.73
CA ALA A 67 2.64 7.80 -9.80
C ALA A 67 2.76 7.04 -8.50
N ALA A 68 1.66 6.56 -7.93
CA ALA A 68 1.68 5.75 -6.70
C ALA A 68 2.50 4.47 -6.90
N ALA A 69 2.32 3.78 -8.03
CA ALA A 69 3.08 2.58 -8.37
C ALA A 69 4.56 2.88 -8.55
N MET A 70 4.90 4.00 -9.17
CA MET A 70 6.31 4.40 -9.39
C MET A 70 7.00 4.78 -8.07
N ILE A 71 6.29 5.44 -7.16
CA ILE A 71 6.82 5.74 -5.83
C ILE A 71 7.13 4.45 -5.07
N SER A 72 6.22 3.47 -5.15
CA SER A 72 6.46 2.14 -4.59
C SER A 72 7.73 1.52 -5.14
N SER A 73 7.91 1.55 -6.45
CA SER A 73 9.11 1.02 -7.12
C SER A 73 10.38 1.71 -6.65
N LEU A 74 10.34 3.03 -6.54
CA LEU A 74 11.48 3.82 -6.06
C LEU A 74 11.86 3.45 -4.63
N VAL A 75 10.88 3.38 -3.74
CA VAL A 75 11.12 3.04 -2.33
C VAL A 75 11.68 1.63 -2.20
N ASN A 76 11.13 0.68 -2.96
CA ASN A 76 11.65 -0.70 -2.97
C ASN A 76 13.08 -0.77 -3.48
N ALA A 77 13.40 -0.03 -4.53
CA ALA A 77 14.75 0.02 -5.06
C ALA A 77 15.73 0.57 -4.02
N GLY A 78 15.33 1.65 -3.32
CA GLY A 78 16.14 2.24 -2.26
C GLY A 78 16.36 1.27 -1.11
N GLY A 79 15.32 0.54 -0.70
CA GLY A 79 15.42 -0.48 0.34
C GLY A 79 16.34 -1.63 -0.05
N SER A 80 16.26 -2.09 -1.30
CA SER A 80 17.13 -3.13 -1.82
C SER A 80 18.60 -2.66 -1.85
N MET A 81 18.83 -1.43 -2.28
CA MET A 81 20.19 -0.85 -2.31
C MET A 81 20.75 -0.75 -0.89
N ALA A 82 19.97 -0.24 0.06
CA ALA A 82 20.42 -0.10 1.44
C ALA A 82 20.82 -1.45 2.05
N HIS A 83 20.01 -2.48 1.80
CA HIS A 83 20.35 -3.83 2.26
C HIS A 83 21.52 -4.46 1.48
N GLY A 84 21.71 -4.05 0.21
CA GLY A 84 22.87 -4.46 -0.57
C GLY A 84 24.18 -4.05 0.06
N TRP A 85 24.22 -2.91 0.73
CA TRP A 85 25.41 -2.48 1.46
C TRP A 85 25.76 -3.44 2.60
N MET A 86 24.79 -4.11 3.20
CA MET A 86 25.06 -5.15 4.20
C MET A 86 25.82 -6.32 3.59
N ALA A 87 25.49 -6.69 2.35
CA ALA A 87 26.23 -7.73 1.62
C ALA A 87 27.68 -7.32 1.39
N MET A 88 27.89 -6.06 0.98
CA MET A 88 29.25 -5.55 0.78
C MET A 88 30.04 -5.51 2.08
N LYS A 89 29.41 -5.14 3.18
CA LYS A 89 30.04 -5.15 4.50
C LYS A 89 30.51 -6.55 4.87
N ILE A 90 29.68 -7.56 4.62
CA ILE A 90 30.03 -8.96 4.89
C ILE A 90 31.23 -9.39 4.03
N MET A 91 31.26 -8.97 2.76
CA MET A 91 32.40 -9.27 1.87
C MET A 91 33.70 -8.66 2.36
N ASP A 92 33.65 -7.53 3.05
CA ASP A 92 34.82 -6.85 3.60
C ASP A 92 35.35 -7.52 4.88
N GLU A 93 34.58 -8.40 5.50
CA GLU A 93 35.02 -9.11 6.71
C GLU A 93 35.99 -10.23 6.32
N ALA A 94 37.14 -10.23 6.96
CA ALA A 94 38.19 -11.20 6.66
C ALA A 94 37.94 -12.57 7.31
#